data_395b5d07eaf7351c6e37acdb21336f14
#
_entry.id   395b5d07eaf7351c6e37acdb21336f14
#
_cell.length_a   1.000
_cell.length_b   1.000
_cell.length_c   1.000
_cell.angle_alpha   90.00
_cell.angle_beta   90.00
_cell.angle_gamma   90.00
#
_symmetry.space_group_name_H-M   'P 1'
#
loop_
_entity.id
_entity.type
_entity.pdbx_description
1 polymer ?
#
loop_
_entity_poly.entity_id
_entity_poly.type
_entity_poly.pdbx_seq_one_letter_code
_entity_poly.pdbx_strand_id
1 'polypeptide(L)'
;MVIKMRKELRQDGPDETTDFPYGWSKGDTCVMITNKAKETTSEYTVETYDGEYFGVWSRTGLYHRVSPRRMFRTHEEAIESLREQTYGSMTL
;
A
#
# COMPACT_ATOMS: atom_id res chain seq x y z
N MET A 1 18.00 -18.44 17.78
CA MET A 1 17.71 -17.70 17.18
C MET A 1 17.40 -17.07 16.92
N VAL A 2 17.72 -17.42 17.19
CA VAL A 2 17.32 -16.49 16.67
C VAL A 2 17.01 -15.83 16.49
N ILE A 3 17.29 -16.07 16.68
CA ILE A 3 16.87 -15.28 16.20
C ILE A 3 16.71 -14.63 15.91
N LYS A 4 17.02 -14.87 15.93
CA LYS A 4 16.76 -14.16 15.31
C LYS A 4 16.76 -13.71 14.64
N MET A 5 17.04 -14.17 14.72
CA MET A 5 16.92 -13.61 13.86
C MET A 5 16.69 -13.21 13.39
N ARG A 6 16.71 -13.64 13.53
CA ARG A 6 16.34 -13.19 12.85
C ARG A 6 15.94 -12.81 12.38
N LYS A 7 15.91 -13.32 12.54
CA LYS A 7 15.43 -12.92 11.94
C LYS A 7 15.05 -12.82 11.33
N GLU A 8 15.00 -13.28 11.51
CA GLU A 8 14.63 -13.03 10.86
C GLU A 8 14.00 -12.99 10.54
N LEU A 9 13.88 -13.43 10.98
CA LEU A 9 13.19 -13.17 10.62
C LEU A 9 12.48 -12.96 10.59
N ARG A 10 12.12 -13.26 10.81
CA ARG A 10 11.35 -12.76 10.77
C ARG A 10 10.53 -12.80 10.91
N GLN A 11 10.20 -13.16 11.22
CA GLN A 11 9.44 -12.92 11.27
C GLN A 11 8.69 -12.66 11.59
N ASP A 12 8.49 -13.03 12.18
CA ASP A 12 7.77 -12.45 12.42
C ASP A 12 7.23 -12.01 12.55
N GLY A 13 7.33 -12.25 12.81
CA GLY A 13 6.76 -11.73 13.07
C GLY A 13 6.54 -10.88 12.78
N PRO A 14 6.57 -10.99 12.98
CA PRO A 14 5.65 -10.19 12.37
C PRO A 14 5.99 -8.78 12.27
N ASP A 15 5.11 -8.07 12.27
CA ASP A 15 4.84 -6.72 12.01
C ASP A 15 5.60 -5.74 12.84
N GLU A 16 6.28 -6.16 13.86
CA GLU A 16 7.11 -5.25 14.63
C GLU A 16 8.29 -4.74 13.84
N THR A 17 8.50 -5.27 12.64
CA THR A 17 9.54 -4.77 11.78
C THR A 17 9.06 -3.67 10.85
N THR A 18 7.76 -3.33 10.89
CA THR A 18 7.24 -2.26 10.04
C THR A 18 7.15 -0.96 10.82
N ASP A 19 7.32 0.17 10.14
CA ASP A 19 7.28 1.48 10.75
C ASP A 19 5.87 1.98 10.99
N PHE A 20 4.92 1.52 10.19
CA PHE A 20 3.56 2.07 10.16
C PHE A 20 2.53 0.96 10.21
N PRO A 21 1.25 1.31 10.46
CA PRO A 21 0.19 0.30 10.48
C PRO A 21 -0.05 -0.33 9.12
N TYR A 22 -0.81 -1.42 9.11
CA TYR A 22 -1.19 -2.17 7.90
C TYR A 22 0.02 -2.81 7.21
N GLY A 23 1.13 -2.96 7.94
CA GLY A 23 2.31 -3.62 7.41
C GLY A 23 3.16 -2.77 6.49
N TRP A 24 2.95 -1.46 6.47
CA TRP A 24 3.75 -0.56 5.64
C TRP A 24 4.98 -0.07 6.39
N SER A 25 6.05 0.17 5.64
CA SER A 25 7.28 0.74 6.18
C SER A 25 7.75 1.88 5.28
N LYS A 26 8.50 2.80 5.86
CA LYS A 26 9.10 3.88 5.09
C LYS A 26 9.97 3.28 3.99
N GLY A 27 9.81 3.78 2.78
CA GLY A 27 10.56 3.28 1.63
C GLY A 27 9.85 2.21 0.84
N ASP A 28 8.75 1.68 1.36
CA ASP A 28 7.98 0.67 0.64
C ASP A 28 7.36 1.28 -0.61
N THR A 29 7.16 0.44 -1.61
CA THR A 29 6.43 0.84 -2.80
C THR A 29 4.96 0.48 -2.63
N CYS A 30 4.08 1.46 -2.87
CA CYS A 30 2.65 1.18 -2.91
C CYS A 30 2.12 1.53 -4.30
N VAL A 31 0.99 0.92 -4.64
CA VAL A 31 0.35 1.10 -5.93
C VAL A 31 -1.01 1.74 -5.70
N MET A 32 -1.34 2.75 -6.49
CA MET A 32 -2.66 3.38 -6.40
C MET A 32 -3.27 3.54 -7.78
N ILE A 33 -4.60 3.47 -7.82
CA ILE A 33 -5.33 3.61 -9.07
C ILE A 33 -5.33 5.08 -9.48
N THR A 34 -4.88 5.36 -10.70
CA THR A 34 -4.83 6.71 -11.22
C THR A 34 -5.98 7.02 -12.17
N ASN A 35 -6.54 6.00 -12.80
CA ASN A 35 -7.69 6.18 -13.69
C ASN A 35 -8.55 4.92 -13.63
N LYS A 36 -9.76 5.07 -13.08
CA LYS A 36 -10.62 3.90 -12.87
C LYS A 36 -11.17 3.36 -14.19
N ALA A 37 -11.49 4.24 -15.12
CA ALA A 37 -12.06 3.81 -16.40
C ALA A 37 -11.06 3.03 -17.22
N LYS A 38 -9.80 3.43 -17.16
CA LYS A 38 -8.74 2.76 -17.93
C LYS A 38 -8.02 1.69 -17.13
N GLU A 39 -8.35 1.56 -15.86
CA GLU A 39 -7.74 0.59 -14.96
C GLU A 39 -6.22 0.74 -14.91
N THR A 40 -5.76 2.00 -14.83
CA THR A 40 -4.33 2.29 -14.74
C THR A 40 -3.93 2.59 -13.31
N THR A 41 -2.68 2.28 -12.99
CA THR A 41 -2.12 2.49 -11.67
C THR A 41 -0.75 3.14 -11.80
N SER A 42 -0.28 3.68 -10.67
CA SER A 42 1.09 4.19 -10.57
C SER A 42 1.70 3.76 -9.25
N GLU A 43 3.02 3.76 -9.22
CA GLU A 43 3.77 3.39 -8.02
C GLU A 43 4.19 4.63 -7.26
N TYR A 44 4.15 4.51 -5.93
CA TYR A 44 4.50 5.60 -5.03
C TYR A 44 5.38 5.02 -3.92
N THR A 45 6.19 5.88 -3.31
CA THR A 45 7.07 5.47 -2.22
C THR A 45 6.52 5.99 -0.90
N VAL A 46 6.33 5.10 0.06
CA VAL A 46 5.80 5.44 1.38
C VAL A 46 6.86 6.22 2.16
N GLU A 47 6.46 7.36 2.72
CA GLU A 47 7.37 8.22 3.45
C GLU A 47 6.97 8.41 4.90
N THR A 48 5.71 8.77 5.15
CA THR A 48 5.24 9.11 6.50
C THR A 48 3.85 8.58 6.76
N TYR A 49 3.46 8.61 8.04
CA TYR A 49 2.11 8.30 8.45
C TYR A 49 1.78 9.23 9.62
N ASP A 50 0.68 9.96 9.51
CA ASP A 50 0.36 10.99 10.51
C ASP A 50 -0.70 10.54 11.52
N GLY A 51 -1.04 9.27 11.54
CA GLY A 51 -2.07 8.73 12.43
C GLY A 51 -3.37 8.46 11.71
N GLU A 52 -3.55 9.00 10.52
CA GLU A 52 -4.77 8.83 9.74
C GLU A 52 -4.47 8.61 8.26
N TYR A 53 -3.51 9.35 7.72
CA TYR A 53 -3.14 9.27 6.31
C TYR A 53 -1.66 9.00 6.14
N PHE A 54 -1.34 8.37 5.01
CA PHE A 54 0.05 8.18 4.62
C PHE A 54 0.51 9.31 3.72
N GLY A 55 1.80 9.67 3.84
CA GLY A 55 2.43 10.58 2.90
C GLY A 55 3.29 9.76 1.98
N VAL A 56 3.11 9.93 0.67
CA VAL A 56 3.82 9.14 -0.33
C VAL A 56 4.34 10.05 -1.43
N TRP A 57 5.43 9.61 -2.08
CA TRP A 57 6.05 10.34 -3.19
C TRP A 57 5.75 9.61 -4.49
N SER A 58 5.31 10.36 -5.49
CA SER A 58 5.14 9.81 -6.83
C SER A 58 6.50 9.64 -7.49
N ARG A 59 6.54 8.92 -8.60
CA ARG A 59 7.78 8.71 -9.34
C ARG A 59 8.33 10.01 -9.92
N THR A 60 7.48 11.01 -10.08
CA THR A 60 7.89 12.31 -10.61
C THR A 60 8.23 13.30 -9.49
N GLY A 61 8.19 12.86 -8.24
CA GLY A 61 8.61 13.70 -7.12
C GLY A 61 7.51 14.53 -6.49
N LEU A 62 6.24 14.19 -6.73
CA LEU A 62 5.12 14.88 -6.12
C LEU A 62 4.71 14.16 -4.84
N TYR A 63 4.45 14.94 -3.81
CA TYR A 63 4.05 14.40 -2.51
C TYR A 63 2.53 14.35 -2.41
N HIS A 64 2.01 13.21 -1.95
CA HIS A 64 0.56 13.02 -1.82
C HIS A 64 0.23 12.53 -0.43
N ARG A 65 -0.91 12.96 0.07
CA ARG A 65 -1.45 12.51 1.35
C ARG A 65 -2.63 11.61 1.02
N VAL A 66 -2.55 10.32 1.38
CA VAL A 66 -3.52 9.33 0.89
C VAL A 66 -4.06 8.47 2.02
N SER A 67 -5.30 8.02 1.85
CA SER A 67 -5.93 7.09 2.77
C SER A 67 -5.32 5.70 2.59
N PRO A 68 -5.14 4.95 3.70
CA PRO A 68 -4.58 3.58 3.60
C PRO A 68 -5.39 2.67 2.69
N ARG A 69 -6.69 2.88 2.57
CA ARG A 69 -7.53 2.01 1.74
C ARG A 69 -7.30 2.23 0.25
N ARG A 70 -6.56 3.25 -0.13
CA ARG A 70 -6.21 3.48 -1.54
C ARG A 70 -4.87 2.86 -1.91
N MET A 71 -4.17 2.30 -0.94
CA MET A 71 -2.81 1.77 -1.12
C MET A 71 -2.86 0.26 -1.30
N PHE A 72 -2.26 -0.21 -2.38
CA PHE A 72 -2.20 -1.64 -2.69
C PHE A 72 -0.75 -2.05 -2.87
N ARG A 73 -0.48 -3.35 -2.78
CA ARG A 73 0.88 -3.86 -2.92
C ARG A 73 1.26 -4.06 -4.37
N THR A 74 0.30 -4.43 -5.20
CA THR A 74 0.55 -4.72 -6.62
C THR A 74 -0.53 -4.11 -7.48
N HIS A 75 -0.24 -4.00 -8.77
CA HIS A 75 -1.20 -3.56 -9.75
C HIS A 75 -2.42 -4.49 -9.78
N GLU A 76 -2.17 -5.80 -9.76
CA GLU A 76 -3.25 -6.79 -9.80
C GLU A 76 -4.19 -6.62 -8.61
N GLU A 77 -3.63 -6.40 -7.44
CA GLU A 77 -4.45 -6.21 -6.24
C GLU A 77 -5.33 -4.98 -6.36
N ALA A 78 -4.76 -3.90 -6.90
CA ALA A 78 -5.50 -2.66 -7.08
C ALA A 78 -6.65 -2.84 -8.07
N ILE A 79 -6.39 -3.50 -9.18
CA ILE A 79 -7.39 -3.70 -10.23
C ILE A 79 -8.47 -4.66 -9.76
N GLU A 80 -8.10 -5.69 -9.01
CA GLU A 80 -9.07 -6.63 -8.47
C GLU A 80 -10.03 -5.92 -7.52
N SER A 81 -9.50 -5.05 -6.67
CA SER A 81 -10.32 -4.28 -5.75
C SER A 81 -11.28 -3.37 -6.51
N LEU A 82 -10.79 -2.75 -7.57
CA LEU A 82 -11.60 -1.87 -8.39
C LEU A 82 -12.76 -2.63 -9.04
N ARG A 83 -12.48 -3.81 -9.56
CA ARG A 83 -13.51 -4.64 -10.21
C ARG A 83 -14.55 -5.11 -9.23
N GLU A 84 -14.11 -5.50 -8.02
CA GLU A 84 -15.04 -5.91 -6.98
C GLU A 84 -16.02 -4.78 -6.63
N GLN A 85 -15.52 -3.57 -6.51
CA GLN A 85 -16.36 -2.43 -6.20
C GLN A 85 -17.39 -2.18 -7.32
N THR A 86 -16.94 -2.28 -8.57
CA THR A 86 -17.80 -2.03 -9.70
C THR A 86 -18.89 -3.08 -9.82
N TYR A 87 -18.49 -4.34 -9.79
CA TYR A 87 -19.46 -5.43 -9.97
C TYR A 87 -20.36 -5.58 -8.76
N GLY A 88 -19.81 -5.35 -7.56
CA GLY A 88 -20.63 -5.39 -6.36
C GLY A 88 -21.74 -4.37 -6.40
N SER A 89 -21.46 -3.19 -6.93
CA SER A 89 -22.48 -2.15 -7.08
C SER A 89 -23.52 -2.53 -8.11
N MET A 90 -23.12 -3.22 -9.15
CA MET A 90 -24.03 -3.56 -10.23
C MET A 90 -24.98 -4.70 -9.88
N THR A 91 -24.59 -5.53 -8.94
CA THR A 91 -25.44 -6.66 -8.56
C THR A 91 -26.54 -6.27 -7.58
N LEU A 92 -26.51 -5.07 -7.11
CA LEU A 92 -27.54 -4.60 -6.20
C LEU A 92 -28.67 -3.94 -6.95
#